data_dbca9dc4f1dac25ce319a9a6bcf81773
#
_entry.id   dbca9dc4f1dac25ce319a9a6bcf81773
#
_cell.length_a   1.000
_cell.length_b   1.000
_cell.length_c   1.000
_cell.angle_alpha   90.00
_cell.angle_beta   90.00
_cell.angle_gamma   90.00
#
_symmetry.space_group_name_H-M   'P 1'
#
loop_
_entity.id
_entity.type
_entity.pdbx_description
1 polymer ?
#
loop_
_entity_poly.entity_id
_entity_poly.type
_entity_poly.pdbx_seq_one_letter_code
_entity_poly.pdbx_strand_id
1 'polypeptide(L)'
;MYKVAINGFGRIGKMIARSLLESSEHNSNIELVAINDLGDLSVHAHLFKHDSVHGTFNYDVCVTNQSLKIDEHQIKYFSESDASSLPWGKLDIDLVFECTGRMTSRSAAAGHLIAGSKKVIISAPSSDADKMIVFGVNHVSLTSSDTIISNASCTTNCLAPIVNSLHADMDIYSGIITVSYTHLTLPTNPEV
;
A
#
# COMPACT_ATOMS: atom_id res chain seq x y z
N MET A 1 -19.66 -1.78 0.33
CA MET A 1 -18.39 -1.97 -0.40
C MET A 1 -17.46 -0.84 0.00
N TYR A 2 -16.25 -1.14 0.46
CA TYR A 2 -15.26 -0.13 0.85
C TYR A 2 -14.51 0.35 -0.37
N LYS A 3 -14.47 1.67 -0.57
CA LYS A 3 -13.75 2.30 -1.68
C LYS A 3 -12.33 2.64 -1.25
N VAL A 4 -11.37 2.17 -2.02
CA VAL A 4 -9.95 2.40 -1.71
C VAL A 4 -9.24 3.13 -2.83
N ALA A 5 -8.20 3.87 -2.46
CA ALA A 5 -7.29 4.51 -3.39
C ALA A 5 -5.83 4.16 -3.06
N ILE A 6 -4.97 4.26 -4.05
CA ILE A 6 -3.52 4.05 -3.90
C ILE A 6 -2.81 5.34 -4.26
N ASN A 7 -1.97 5.84 -3.37
CA ASN A 7 -1.04 6.94 -3.62
C ASN A 7 0.38 6.38 -3.76
N GLY A 8 0.97 6.53 -4.93
CA GLY A 8 2.23 5.89 -5.31
C GLY A 8 2.03 4.54 -6.00
N PHE A 9 2.12 4.53 -7.33
CA PHE A 9 1.92 3.33 -8.14
C PHE A 9 3.26 2.70 -8.56
N GLY A 10 4.19 2.68 -7.61
CA GLY A 10 5.46 1.96 -7.69
C GLY A 10 5.26 0.45 -7.52
N ARG A 11 6.31 -0.25 -7.06
CA ARG A 11 6.24 -1.71 -6.89
C ARG A 11 5.17 -2.14 -5.89
N ILE A 12 5.14 -1.51 -4.70
CA ILE A 12 4.19 -1.87 -3.64
C ILE A 12 2.75 -1.55 -4.06
N GLY A 13 2.49 -0.34 -4.57
CA GLY A 13 1.15 0.04 -5.02
C GLY A 13 0.59 -0.89 -6.11
N LYS A 14 1.45 -1.32 -7.06
CA LYS A 14 1.06 -2.30 -8.09
C LYS A 14 0.71 -3.67 -7.50
N MET A 15 1.46 -4.14 -6.50
CA MET A 15 1.17 -5.43 -5.87
C MET A 15 -0.11 -5.39 -5.05
N ILE A 16 -0.37 -4.29 -4.34
CA ILE A 16 -1.66 -4.08 -3.66
C ILE A 16 -2.81 -4.10 -4.68
N ALA A 17 -2.68 -3.36 -5.79
CA ALA A 17 -3.71 -3.34 -6.82
C ALA A 17 -3.96 -4.75 -7.42
N ARG A 18 -2.90 -5.51 -7.74
CA ARG A 18 -3.05 -6.90 -8.20
C ARG A 18 -3.79 -7.76 -7.18
N SER A 19 -3.37 -7.71 -5.92
CA SER A 19 -3.99 -8.48 -4.84
C SER A 19 -5.47 -8.14 -4.66
N LEU A 20 -5.84 -6.85 -4.74
CA LEU A 20 -7.23 -6.43 -4.63
C LEU A 20 -8.09 -6.93 -5.79
N LEU A 21 -7.56 -6.88 -7.02
CA LEU A 21 -8.28 -7.29 -8.22
C LEU A 21 -8.41 -8.82 -8.31
N GLU A 22 -7.36 -9.56 -8.00
CA GLU A 22 -7.38 -11.03 -7.94
C GLU A 22 -8.29 -11.55 -6.82
N SER A 23 -8.34 -10.84 -5.69
CA SER A 23 -9.22 -11.19 -4.57
C SER A 23 -10.67 -10.80 -4.78
N SER A 24 -10.97 -9.89 -5.72
CA SER A 24 -12.35 -9.41 -5.99
C SER A 24 -13.27 -10.54 -6.48
N GLU A 25 -12.73 -11.56 -7.12
CA GLU A 25 -13.46 -12.77 -7.49
C GLU A 25 -13.95 -13.56 -6.26
N HIS A 26 -13.30 -13.39 -5.11
CA HIS A 26 -13.59 -14.12 -3.87
C HIS A 26 -14.15 -13.24 -2.75
N ASN A 27 -13.96 -11.91 -2.83
CA ASN A 27 -14.36 -10.98 -1.76
C ASN A 27 -14.74 -9.61 -2.31
N SER A 28 -16.00 -9.44 -2.67
CA SER A 28 -16.57 -8.25 -3.31
C SER A 28 -16.72 -7.01 -2.40
N ASN A 29 -16.11 -6.99 -1.21
CA ASN A 29 -16.30 -5.92 -0.24
C ASN A 29 -15.36 -4.71 -0.40
N ILE A 30 -14.33 -4.79 -1.27
CA ILE A 30 -13.35 -3.73 -1.48
C ILE A 30 -13.28 -3.40 -2.97
N GLU A 31 -13.34 -2.10 -3.30
CA GLU A 31 -13.25 -1.58 -4.67
C GLU A 31 -12.07 -0.63 -4.79
N LEU A 32 -11.14 -0.90 -5.71
CA LEU A 32 -10.09 0.05 -6.08
C LEU A 32 -10.66 1.09 -7.06
N VAL A 33 -10.85 2.32 -6.57
CA VAL A 33 -11.52 3.41 -7.32
C VAL A 33 -10.51 4.31 -8.02
N ALA A 34 -9.34 4.55 -7.39
CA ALA A 34 -8.41 5.55 -7.88
C ALA A 34 -6.96 5.22 -7.54
N ILE A 35 -6.07 5.72 -8.40
CA ILE A 35 -4.61 5.69 -8.23
C ILE A 35 -4.09 7.11 -8.45
N ASN A 36 -3.12 7.53 -7.63
CA ASN A 36 -2.35 8.74 -7.85
C ASN A 36 -0.86 8.39 -7.97
N ASP A 37 -0.21 8.86 -9.01
CA ASP A 37 1.24 8.79 -9.18
C ASP A 37 1.71 9.86 -10.16
N LEU A 38 2.94 10.36 -10.01
CA LEU A 38 3.50 11.41 -10.88
C LEU A 38 4.07 10.87 -12.19
N GLY A 39 4.17 9.56 -12.32
CA GLY A 39 4.67 8.89 -13.51
C GLY A 39 3.67 8.84 -14.66
N ASP A 40 4.14 8.49 -15.83
CA ASP A 40 3.29 8.32 -17.02
C ASP A 40 2.39 7.08 -16.89
N LEU A 41 1.10 7.28 -17.14
CA LEU A 41 0.09 6.22 -16.99
C LEU A 41 0.33 5.05 -17.95
N SER A 42 0.84 5.27 -19.16
CA SER A 42 1.11 4.20 -20.13
C SER A 42 2.26 3.33 -19.68
N VAL A 43 3.29 3.93 -19.10
CA VAL A 43 4.42 3.21 -18.48
C VAL A 43 3.93 2.40 -17.27
N HIS A 44 3.09 3.01 -16.43
CA HIS A 44 2.52 2.30 -15.29
C HIS A 44 1.62 1.13 -15.69
N ALA A 45 0.82 1.28 -16.74
CA ALA A 45 -0.02 0.21 -17.29
C ALA A 45 0.82 -0.97 -17.78
N HIS A 46 1.90 -0.67 -18.52
CA HIS A 46 2.85 -1.69 -18.99
C HIS A 46 3.50 -2.43 -17.82
N LEU A 47 4.06 -1.69 -16.86
CA LEU A 47 4.70 -2.26 -15.66
C LEU A 47 3.71 -2.96 -14.71
N PHE A 48 2.43 -2.65 -14.79
CA PHE A 48 1.38 -3.35 -14.05
C PHE A 48 1.05 -4.69 -14.73
N LYS A 49 0.95 -4.69 -16.06
CA LYS A 49 0.69 -5.92 -16.84
C LYS A 49 1.86 -6.89 -16.76
N HIS A 50 3.11 -6.39 -16.83
CA HIS A 50 4.32 -7.22 -16.90
C HIS A 50 5.22 -6.99 -15.68
N ASP A 51 5.30 -7.96 -14.80
CA ASP A 51 6.18 -7.94 -13.63
C ASP A 51 7.26 -9.02 -13.76
N SER A 52 8.52 -8.65 -13.50
CA SER A 52 9.66 -9.56 -13.64
C SER A 52 9.71 -10.66 -12.59
N VAL A 53 9.02 -10.49 -11.45
CA VAL A 53 8.98 -11.46 -10.33
C VAL A 53 7.67 -12.24 -10.34
N HIS A 54 6.54 -11.53 -10.45
CA HIS A 54 5.20 -12.11 -10.38
C HIS A 54 4.60 -12.48 -11.73
N GLY A 55 5.35 -12.25 -12.82
CA GLY A 55 4.90 -12.58 -14.16
C GLY A 55 3.83 -11.65 -14.74
N THR A 56 3.25 -12.07 -15.84
CA THR A 56 2.22 -11.32 -16.54
C THR A 56 0.89 -11.41 -15.79
N PHE A 57 0.26 -10.26 -15.58
CA PHE A 57 -1.08 -10.19 -14.97
C PHE A 57 -2.14 -10.75 -15.91
N ASN A 58 -3.03 -11.59 -15.41
CA ASN A 58 -3.95 -12.38 -16.25
C ASN A 58 -5.10 -11.58 -16.88
N TYR A 59 -5.37 -10.38 -16.38
CA TYR A 59 -6.46 -9.53 -16.86
C TYR A 59 -5.98 -8.57 -17.95
N ASP A 60 -6.87 -8.12 -18.81
CA ASP A 60 -6.55 -7.11 -19.83
C ASP A 60 -6.36 -5.74 -19.19
N VAL A 61 -5.25 -5.09 -19.55
CA VAL A 61 -4.86 -3.78 -19.01
C VAL A 61 -4.71 -2.80 -20.15
N CYS A 62 -5.50 -1.74 -20.14
CA CYS A 62 -5.38 -0.68 -21.12
C CYS A 62 -5.59 0.71 -20.49
N VAL A 63 -5.12 1.73 -21.19
CA VAL A 63 -5.26 3.14 -20.79
C VAL A 63 -6.40 3.76 -21.57
N THR A 64 -7.32 4.41 -20.87
CA THR A 64 -8.46 5.14 -21.47
C THR A 64 -8.68 6.45 -20.72
N ASN A 65 -8.61 7.60 -21.42
CA ASN A 65 -9.00 8.92 -20.86
C ASN A 65 -8.58 9.18 -19.42
N GLN A 66 -7.29 9.13 -19.11
CA GLN A 66 -6.74 9.31 -17.75
C GLN A 66 -7.24 8.26 -16.73
N SER A 67 -7.53 7.08 -17.20
CA SER A 67 -7.94 5.95 -16.35
C SER A 67 -7.19 4.69 -16.76
N LEU A 68 -6.91 3.85 -15.79
CA LEU A 68 -6.45 2.48 -16.01
C LEU A 68 -7.69 1.59 -16.09
N LYS A 69 -7.93 1.00 -17.24
CA LYS A 69 -8.99 0.00 -17.41
C LYS A 69 -8.40 -1.40 -17.27
N ILE A 70 -8.98 -2.20 -16.39
CA ILE A 70 -8.61 -3.60 -16.13
C ILE A 70 -9.87 -4.42 -16.28
N ASP A 71 -9.98 -5.16 -17.37
CA ASP A 71 -11.22 -5.79 -17.83
C ASP A 71 -12.40 -4.79 -17.81
N GLU A 72 -13.39 -5.01 -16.96
CA GLU A 72 -14.54 -4.11 -16.80
C GLU A 72 -14.34 -3.03 -15.72
N HIS A 73 -13.24 -3.10 -14.95
CA HIS A 73 -12.95 -2.14 -13.89
C HIS A 73 -12.25 -0.90 -14.43
N GLN A 74 -12.82 0.27 -14.20
CA GLN A 74 -12.23 1.55 -14.58
C GLN A 74 -11.71 2.27 -13.34
N ILE A 75 -10.39 2.37 -13.22
CA ILE A 75 -9.69 2.99 -12.09
C ILE A 75 -9.22 4.38 -12.52
N LYS A 76 -9.66 5.42 -11.84
CA LYS A 76 -9.26 6.80 -12.13
C LYS A 76 -7.78 7.00 -11.82
N TYR A 77 -7.09 7.76 -12.69
CA TYR A 77 -5.69 8.08 -12.47
C TYR A 77 -5.50 9.57 -12.28
N PHE A 78 -4.76 9.93 -11.24
CA PHE A 78 -4.40 11.31 -10.90
C PHE A 78 -2.88 11.47 -10.91
N SER A 79 -2.41 12.70 -11.11
CA SER A 79 -0.99 13.04 -11.08
C SER A 79 -0.79 14.31 -10.25
N GLU A 80 -1.09 14.19 -8.94
CA GLU A 80 -1.02 15.28 -7.97
C GLU A 80 0.12 15.04 -6.98
N SER A 81 0.95 16.05 -6.79
CA SER A 81 2.06 15.99 -5.83
C SER A 81 1.62 16.30 -4.40
N ASP A 82 0.56 17.10 -4.23
CA ASP A 82 -0.02 17.44 -2.93
C ASP A 82 -1.20 16.51 -2.63
N ALA A 83 -1.04 15.67 -1.62
CA ALA A 83 -2.06 14.73 -1.19
C ALA A 83 -3.38 15.41 -0.78
N SER A 84 -3.32 16.64 -0.26
CA SER A 84 -4.49 17.38 0.17
C SER A 84 -5.36 17.90 -0.98
N SER A 85 -4.81 17.97 -2.18
CA SER A 85 -5.51 18.39 -3.41
C SER A 85 -6.24 17.25 -4.11
N LEU A 86 -6.05 16.02 -3.68
CA LEU A 86 -6.68 14.83 -4.27
C LEU A 86 -8.19 14.78 -3.97
N PRO A 87 -9.02 14.29 -4.89
CA PRO A 87 -10.47 14.37 -4.75
C PRO A 87 -11.07 13.21 -3.94
N TRP A 88 -10.41 12.77 -2.85
CA TRP A 88 -10.83 11.60 -2.09
C TRP A 88 -12.25 11.72 -1.53
N GLY A 89 -12.62 12.88 -1.01
CA GLY A 89 -13.97 13.14 -0.51
C GLY A 89 -15.05 13.08 -1.60
N LYS A 90 -14.74 13.55 -2.84
CA LYS A 90 -15.68 13.47 -3.98
C LYS A 90 -15.87 12.04 -4.49
N LEU A 91 -14.91 11.17 -4.24
CA LEU A 91 -14.92 9.75 -4.64
C LEU A 91 -15.42 8.83 -3.51
N ASP A 92 -15.72 9.40 -2.33
CA ASP A 92 -16.10 8.66 -1.11
C ASP A 92 -15.06 7.61 -0.72
N ILE A 93 -13.76 7.97 -0.75
CA ILE A 93 -12.69 7.04 -0.41
C ILE A 93 -12.68 6.74 1.09
N ASP A 94 -12.82 5.47 1.44
CA ASP A 94 -12.76 5.00 2.82
C ASP A 94 -11.32 4.85 3.31
N LEU A 95 -10.42 4.40 2.43
CA LEU A 95 -9.04 4.08 2.78
C LEU A 95 -8.08 4.45 1.65
N VAL A 96 -6.98 5.12 2.00
CA VAL A 96 -5.85 5.34 1.09
C VAL A 96 -4.69 4.43 1.50
N PHE A 97 -4.13 3.69 0.54
CA PHE A 97 -2.83 3.06 0.67
C PHE A 97 -1.75 4.05 0.24
N GLU A 98 -0.98 4.57 1.21
CA GLU A 98 0.15 5.46 0.97
C GLU A 98 1.40 4.63 0.65
N CYS A 99 1.77 4.59 -0.62
CA CYS A 99 2.83 3.73 -1.16
C CYS A 99 3.98 4.51 -1.84
N THR A 100 4.05 5.83 -1.64
CA THR A 100 5.10 6.64 -2.27
C THR A 100 6.46 6.48 -1.60
N GLY A 101 6.49 6.03 -0.33
CA GLY A 101 7.67 6.01 0.51
C GLY A 101 8.16 7.40 0.94
N ARG A 102 7.43 8.46 0.58
CA ARG A 102 7.77 9.86 0.91
C ARG A 102 6.93 10.44 2.02
N MET A 103 5.67 10.03 2.12
CA MET A 103 4.71 10.52 3.12
C MET A 103 4.61 9.53 4.29
N THR A 104 5.75 9.25 4.93
CA THR A 104 5.84 8.26 6.00
C THR A 104 5.54 8.81 7.39
N SER A 105 5.56 10.14 7.57
CA SER A 105 5.17 10.77 8.84
C SER A 105 3.65 10.97 8.90
N ARG A 106 3.14 11.03 10.15
CA ARG A 106 1.72 11.34 10.39
C ARG A 106 1.29 12.65 9.72
N SER A 107 2.11 13.69 9.85
CA SER A 107 1.80 15.02 9.28
C SER A 107 1.71 14.98 7.76
N ALA A 108 2.60 14.27 7.09
CA ALA A 108 2.59 14.13 5.64
C ALA A 108 1.39 13.28 5.16
N ALA A 109 1.11 12.16 5.83
CA ALA A 109 -0.01 11.29 5.49
C ALA A 109 -1.39 11.91 5.79
N ALA A 110 -1.46 12.86 6.75
CA ALA A 110 -2.68 13.58 7.09
C ALA A 110 -3.27 14.38 5.91
N GLY A 111 -2.47 14.70 4.88
CA GLY A 111 -2.97 15.31 3.64
C GLY A 111 -4.09 14.51 3.00
N HIS A 112 -4.05 13.19 3.07
CA HIS A 112 -5.12 12.32 2.57
C HIS A 112 -6.42 12.43 3.35
N LEU A 113 -6.35 12.61 4.70
CA LEU A 113 -7.52 12.85 5.52
C LEU A 113 -8.14 14.22 5.22
N ILE A 114 -7.30 15.26 5.01
CA ILE A 114 -7.73 16.59 4.58
C ILE A 114 -8.44 16.51 3.22
N ALA A 115 -7.93 15.69 2.31
CA ALA A 115 -8.53 15.41 1.00
C ALA A 115 -9.87 14.66 1.08
N GLY A 116 -10.24 14.15 2.27
CA GLY A 116 -11.53 13.53 2.54
C GLY A 116 -11.55 12.02 2.64
N SER A 117 -10.39 11.34 2.69
CA SER A 117 -10.36 9.91 3.03
C SER A 117 -10.65 9.70 4.53
N LYS A 118 -11.21 8.55 4.90
CA LYS A 118 -11.50 8.26 6.31
C LYS A 118 -10.29 7.69 7.05
N LYS A 119 -9.44 6.94 6.35
CA LYS A 119 -8.25 6.28 6.91
C LYS A 119 -7.10 6.25 5.91
N VAL A 120 -5.88 6.10 6.44
CA VAL A 120 -4.64 5.94 5.65
C VAL A 120 -3.85 4.77 6.19
N ILE A 121 -3.37 3.90 5.31
CA ILE A 121 -2.36 2.89 5.64
C ILE A 121 -1.07 3.27 4.92
N ILE A 122 -0.02 3.54 5.69
CA ILE A 122 1.33 3.81 5.19
C ILE A 122 2.03 2.47 4.98
N SER A 123 2.50 2.19 3.76
CA SER A 123 3.22 0.97 3.40
C SER A 123 4.70 0.97 3.82
N ALA A 124 5.04 1.72 4.84
CA ALA A 124 6.38 1.91 5.37
C ALA A 124 6.33 2.12 6.89
N PRO A 125 7.47 2.00 7.61
CA PRO A 125 7.53 2.36 9.02
C PRO A 125 7.17 3.83 9.23
N SER A 126 6.46 4.11 10.32
CA SER A 126 6.11 5.46 10.76
C SER A 126 6.18 5.52 12.28
N SER A 127 7.04 6.37 12.81
CA SER A 127 7.23 6.49 14.25
C SER A 127 6.14 7.29 14.96
N ASP A 128 5.34 8.04 14.20
CA ASP A 128 4.31 8.96 14.69
C ASP A 128 2.89 8.62 14.16
N ALA A 129 2.72 7.47 13.49
CA ALA A 129 1.41 6.93 13.16
C ALA A 129 0.62 6.55 14.43
N ASP A 130 -0.71 6.47 14.34
CA ASP A 130 -1.55 6.04 15.47
C ASP A 130 -1.14 4.65 15.96
N LYS A 131 -0.83 3.76 15.02
CA LYS A 131 -0.30 2.42 15.29
C LYS A 131 0.60 1.93 14.18
N MET A 132 1.61 1.15 14.55
CA MET A 132 2.39 0.32 13.64
C MET A 132 1.93 -1.13 13.79
N ILE A 133 1.44 -1.72 12.71
CA ILE A 133 0.77 -3.00 12.71
C ILE A 133 1.54 -4.03 11.86
N VAL A 134 1.71 -5.20 12.44
CA VAL A 134 2.07 -6.43 11.71
C VAL A 134 0.90 -7.39 11.81
N PHE A 135 0.32 -7.73 10.65
CA PHE A 135 -0.82 -8.63 10.60
C PHE A 135 -0.46 -10.01 11.17
N GLY A 136 -1.35 -10.57 11.98
CA GLY A 136 -1.10 -11.84 12.67
C GLY A 136 -0.39 -11.68 14.02
N VAL A 137 0.26 -10.53 14.29
CA VAL A 137 1.00 -10.30 15.55
C VAL A 137 0.23 -9.36 16.47
N ASN A 138 -0.02 -8.13 16.03
CA ASN A 138 -0.65 -7.10 16.87
C ASN A 138 -1.86 -6.42 16.23
N HIS A 139 -2.37 -6.95 15.11
CA HIS A 139 -3.50 -6.34 14.37
C HIS A 139 -4.79 -6.23 15.20
N VAL A 140 -4.98 -7.11 16.18
CA VAL A 140 -6.11 -7.07 17.12
C VAL A 140 -6.12 -5.82 18.02
N SER A 141 -5.00 -5.09 18.08
CA SER A 141 -4.90 -3.84 18.84
C SER A 141 -5.52 -2.63 18.12
N LEU A 142 -5.87 -2.78 16.81
CA LEU A 142 -6.52 -1.71 16.04
C LEU A 142 -7.88 -1.35 16.63
N THR A 143 -8.15 -0.04 16.63
CA THR A 143 -9.42 0.51 17.06
C THR A 143 -10.06 1.36 15.95
N SER A 144 -11.33 1.66 16.08
CA SER A 144 -12.04 2.52 15.13
C SER A 144 -11.49 3.95 15.09
N SER A 145 -10.87 4.42 16.19
CA SER A 145 -10.25 5.74 16.29
C SER A 145 -8.91 5.87 15.56
N ASP A 146 -8.23 4.77 15.26
CA ASP A 146 -6.97 4.81 14.53
C ASP A 146 -7.22 5.19 13.07
N THR A 147 -6.66 6.30 12.63
CA THR A 147 -6.90 6.90 11.31
C THR A 147 -5.69 6.82 10.38
N ILE A 148 -4.48 6.91 10.93
CA ILE A 148 -3.22 6.78 10.19
C ILE A 148 -2.45 5.60 10.77
N ILE A 149 -2.33 4.53 9.99
CA ILE A 149 -1.78 3.24 10.42
C ILE A 149 -0.53 2.96 9.58
N SER A 150 0.54 2.56 10.23
CA SER A 150 1.74 2.06 9.53
C SER A 150 1.70 0.54 9.43
N ASN A 151 2.00 0.01 8.25
CA ASN A 151 2.17 -1.44 8.03
C ASN A 151 3.59 -1.94 8.36
N ALA A 152 4.38 -1.17 9.13
CA ALA A 152 5.76 -1.47 9.47
C ALA A 152 6.68 -1.65 8.24
N SER A 153 7.87 -2.21 8.43
CA SER A 153 8.82 -2.51 7.35
C SER A 153 8.66 -3.93 6.82
N CYS A 154 9.22 -4.17 5.62
CA CYS A 154 9.32 -5.52 5.06
C CYS A 154 10.06 -6.48 5.98
N THR A 155 11.15 -6.02 6.62
CA THR A 155 11.93 -6.79 7.58
C THR A 155 11.14 -7.09 8.85
N THR A 156 10.38 -6.13 9.36
CA THR A 156 9.51 -6.33 10.53
C THR A 156 8.40 -7.32 10.23
N ASN A 157 7.76 -7.24 9.06
CA ASN A 157 6.72 -8.18 8.65
C ASN A 157 7.25 -9.60 8.43
N CYS A 158 8.51 -9.74 8.04
CA CYS A 158 9.17 -11.05 7.94
C CYS A 158 9.48 -11.63 9.34
N LEU A 159 10.07 -10.84 10.22
CA LEU A 159 10.63 -11.31 11.48
C LEU A 159 9.60 -11.44 12.60
N ALA A 160 8.71 -10.46 12.76
CA ALA A 160 7.83 -10.39 13.93
C ALA A 160 6.92 -11.60 14.09
N PRO A 161 6.31 -12.20 13.05
CA PRO A 161 5.53 -13.42 13.19
C PRO A 161 6.36 -14.62 13.68
N ILE A 162 7.62 -14.73 13.19
CA ILE A 162 8.52 -15.81 13.57
C ILE A 162 8.92 -15.66 15.05
N VAL A 163 9.36 -14.45 15.43
CA VAL A 163 9.75 -14.17 16.81
C VAL A 163 8.58 -14.32 17.77
N ASN A 164 7.39 -13.87 17.38
CA ASN A 164 6.19 -14.01 18.19
C ASN A 164 5.84 -15.48 18.47
N SER A 165 5.95 -16.35 17.46
CA SER A 165 5.72 -17.79 17.64
C SER A 165 6.78 -18.44 18.51
N LEU A 166 8.06 -18.12 18.26
CA LEU A 166 9.16 -18.70 19.05
C LEU A 166 9.14 -18.19 20.50
N HIS A 167 8.80 -16.93 20.72
CA HIS A 167 8.74 -16.35 22.07
C HIS A 167 7.65 -17.01 22.92
N ALA A 168 6.53 -17.38 22.31
CA ALA A 168 5.44 -18.06 23.01
C ALA A 168 5.87 -19.44 23.58
N ASP A 169 6.80 -20.11 22.92
CA ASP A 169 7.24 -21.47 23.29
C ASP A 169 8.58 -21.48 24.06
N MET A 170 9.45 -20.49 23.81
CA MET A 170 10.86 -20.55 24.22
C MET A 170 11.31 -19.36 25.10
N ASP A 171 10.45 -18.38 25.37
CA ASP A 171 10.79 -17.18 26.16
C ASP A 171 12.07 -16.48 25.67
N ILE A 172 12.10 -15.99 24.43
CA ILE A 172 13.25 -15.32 23.86
C ILE A 172 13.61 -14.07 24.69
N TYR A 173 14.82 -14.02 25.19
CA TYR A 173 15.33 -12.93 26.04
C TYR A 173 16.02 -11.82 25.21
N SER A 174 16.76 -12.20 24.18
CA SER A 174 17.46 -11.26 23.31
C SER A 174 17.77 -11.88 21.95
N GLY A 175 18.04 -11.06 20.95
CA GLY A 175 18.40 -11.51 19.60
C GLY A 175 19.18 -10.44 18.84
N ILE A 176 19.89 -10.85 17.79
CA ILE A 176 20.56 -9.99 16.82
C ILE A 176 19.95 -10.27 15.46
N ILE A 177 19.62 -9.20 14.73
CA ILE A 177 19.03 -9.28 13.41
C ILE A 177 20.04 -8.76 12.40
N THR A 178 20.33 -9.57 11.38
CA THR A 178 21.09 -9.15 10.20
C THR A 178 20.23 -9.32 8.97
N VAL A 179 20.09 -8.28 8.15
CA VAL A 179 19.28 -8.29 6.93
C VAL A 179 20.19 -8.21 5.72
N SER A 180 19.94 -9.10 4.75
CA SER A 180 20.63 -9.11 3.46
C SER A 180 19.61 -9.19 2.33
N TYR A 181 19.70 -8.27 1.38
CA TYR A 181 18.85 -8.27 0.19
C TYR A 181 19.60 -8.86 -1.00
N THR A 182 19.03 -9.88 -1.64
CA THR A 182 19.60 -10.51 -2.85
C THR A 182 19.11 -9.87 -4.15
N HIS A 183 18.01 -9.11 -4.10
CA HIS A 183 17.42 -8.42 -5.24
C HIS A 183 17.10 -6.97 -4.88
N LEU A 184 18.03 -6.06 -5.20
CA LEU A 184 17.79 -4.63 -5.19
C LEU A 184 17.59 -4.19 -6.64
N THR A 185 16.41 -3.66 -6.95
CA THR A 185 16.19 -2.94 -8.22
C THR A 185 16.74 -1.54 -8.07
N LEU A 186 17.62 -1.12 -8.96
CA LEU A 186 18.14 0.26 -8.98
C LEU A 186 17.02 1.24 -9.40
N PRO A 187 16.92 2.42 -8.76
CA PRO A 187 17.65 2.86 -7.56
C PRO A 187 16.83 2.61 -6.29
N THR A 188 17.14 1.59 -5.54
CA THR A 188 16.62 1.46 -4.17
C THR A 188 17.62 2.10 -3.23
N ASN A 189 17.17 3.03 -2.42
CA ASN A 189 17.99 3.60 -1.37
C ASN A 189 18.34 2.48 -0.37
N PRO A 190 19.61 2.21 -0.09
CA PRO A 190 20.00 1.14 0.83
C PRO A 190 19.78 1.50 2.33
N GLU A 191 19.24 2.68 2.61
CA GLU A 191 18.93 3.08 3.98
C GLU A 191 17.58 2.47 4.42
N VAL A 192 17.68 1.42 5.20
CA VAL A 192 16.58 0.81 5.95
C VAL A 192 16.80 1.10 7.44
#